data_1ff0d509989a7b4d28411e5c386b4236
#
_entry.id   1ff0d509989a7b4d28411e5c386b4236
#
_cell.length_a   1.000
_cell.length_b   1.000
_cell.length_c   1.000
_cell.angle_alpha   90.00
_cell.angle_beta   90.00
_cell.angle_gamma   90.00
#
_symmetry.space_group_name_H-M   'P 1'
#
loop_
_entity.id
_entity.type
_entity.pdbx_description
1 polymer ?
#
loop_
_entity_poly.entity_id
_entity_poly.type
_entity_poly.pdbx_seq_one_letter_code
_entity_poly.pdbx_strand_id
1 'polypeptide(L)'
;MNTPQEIYQLSYDYMFVVFAGTGATFFYNLFSNILRALGDSKTPLYFLVISSLLNIFLDILFIVPFKMGVAGAAWATVLSQLISAVLCALYAVKHFPVTRLKKEDWKSNAETHAKHLKIAFPMGFQMSVMCIGQLAMQSAVNKIGTNAIAGYTAASKIDQMSILVNNAFGITISNYVAQNYGAGLIGRIKKGVKSCLMIGHAGNLFMGILILATQSFVIPIFMNEPNEEIFLYAKDYLWVIVPFYLLLGLLAIYRSSIQSMGDSVTPFLACIIELFSRIFCALYLSLYFGYKGICFSTPFAWIGALCILIPVYYRTIRKISLEKMSKGNYSNLKRKIRKV
;
A
#
# COMPACT_ATOMS: atom_id res chain seq x y z
N MET A 1 7.55 -18.43 -16.43
CA MET A 1 7.15 -17.31 -17.30
C MET A 1 7.70 -17.61 -18.70
N ASN A 2 6.91 -17.47 -19.75
CA ASN A 2 7.41 -17.64 -21.13
C ASN A 2 8.14 -16.36 -21.57
N THR A 3 9.35 -16.13 -21.05
CA THR A 3 10.18 -14.99 -21.47
C THR A 3 10.82 -15.34 -22.81
N PRO A 4 10.72 -14.46 -23.84
CA PRO A 4 11.38 -14.68 -25.11
C PRO A 4 12.88 -14.90 -24.93
N GLN A 5 13.47 -15.83 -25.71
CA GLN A 5 14.89 -16.17 -25.56
C GLN A 5 15.82 -14.99 -25.77
N GLU A 6 15.46 -14.06 -26.65
CA GLU A 6 16.25 -12.87 -27.00
C GLU A 6 16.50 -11.94 -25.78
N ILE A 7 15.55 -11.85 -24.87
CA ILE A 7 15.65 -10.98 -23.69
C ILE A 7 15.84 -11.75 -22.38
N TYR A 8 15.93 -13.10 -22.47
CA TYR A 8 16.00 -13.95 -21.28
C TYR A 8 17.20 -13.61 -20.38
N GLN A 9 18.39 -13.54 -20.98
CA GLN A 9 19.62 -13.26 -20.23
C GLN A 9 19.60 -11.87 -19.61
N LEU A 10 19.14 -10.85 -20.34
CA LEU A 10 19.01 -9.48 -19.80
C LEU A 10 18.02 -9.41 -18.64
N SER A 11 16.90 -10.13 -18.76
CA SER A 11 15.90 -10.20 -17.71
C SER A 11 16.42 -10.95 -16.49
N TYR A 12 17.18 -12.04 -16.70
CA TYR A 12 17.80 -12.80 -15.63
C TYR A 12 18.81 -11.96 -14.85
N ASP A 13 19.72 -11.28 -15.53
CA ASP A 13 20.76 -10.45 -14.91
C ASP A 13 20.14 -9.31 -14.09
N TYR A 14 19.11 -8.65 -14.65
CA TYR A 14 18.36 -7.62 -13.93
C TYR A 14 17.72 -8.16 -12.64
N MET A 15 16.95 -9.24 -12.78
CA MET A 15 16.23 -9.83 -11.66
C MET A 15 17.19 -10.38 -10.59
N PHE A 16 18.30 -10.98 -11.01
CA PHE A 16 19.31 -11.47 -10.08
C PHE A 16 19.87 -10.35 -9.21
N VAL A 17 20.27 -9.22 -9.81
CA VAL A 17 20.80 -8.07 -9.07
C VAL A 17 19.73 -7.47 -8.14
N VAL A 18 18.50 -7.30 -8.62
CA VAL A 18 17.39 -6.77 -7.80
C VAL A 18 17.09 -7.70 -6.62
N PHE A 19 17.01 -9.01 -6.83
CA PHE A 19 16.79 -9.96 -5.74
C PHE A 19 17.96 -10.00 -4.75
N ALA A 20 19.19 -9.99 -5.22
CA ALA A 20 20.38 -9.90 -4.35
C ALA A 20 20.36 -8.59 -3.55
N GLY A 21 19.86 -7.51 -4.14
CA GLY A 21 19.73 -6.18 -3.52
C GLY A 21 18.48 -5.98 -2.67
N THR A 22 17.59 -6.97 -2.53
CA THR A 22 16.35 -6.85 -1.73
C THR A 22 16.63 -6.43 -0.28
N GLY A 23 17.77 -6.82 0.29
CA GLY A 23 18.20 -6.38 1.60
C GLY A 23 18.31 -4.87 1.74
N ALA A 24 18.80 -4.16 0.73
CA ALA A 24 18.91 -2.70 0.74
C ALA A 24 17.52 -2.04 0.84
N THR A 25 16.59 -2.49 0.02
CA THR A 25 15.19 -2.03 0.06
C THR A 25 14.51 -2.35 1.39
N PHE A 26 14.76 -3.55 1.93
CA PHE A 26 14.24 -3.95 3.24
C PHE A 26 14.73 -3.01 4.35
N PHE A 27 16.03 -2.78 4.45
CA PHE A 27 16.60 -1.90 5.48
C PHE A 27 16.16 -0.45 5.33
N TYR A 28 16.07 0.07 4.08
CA TYR A 28 15.51 1.39 3.86
C TYR A 28 14.07 1.50 4.40
N ASN A 29 13.20 0.56 4.05
CA ASN A 29 11.81 0.56 4.53
C ASN A 29 11.73 0.40 6.05
N LEU A 30 12.58 -0.45 6.65
CA LEU A 30 12.65 -0.64 8.10
C LEU A 30 12.98 0.67 8.81
N PHE A 31 14.09 1.32 8.48
CA PHE A 31 14.51 2.56 9.15
C PHE A 31 13.58 3.74 8.83
N SER A 32 13.07 3.82 7.61
CA SER A 32 12.06 4.80 7.22
C SER A 32 10.78 4.68 8.06
N ASN A 33 10.30 3.46 8.28
CA ASN A 33 9.12 3.22 9.12
C ASN A 33 9.39 3.46 10.61
N ILE A 34 10.59 3.14 11.10
CA ILE A 34 11.01 3.47 12.48
C ILE A 34 11.00 4.99 12.68
N LEU A 35 11.60 5.77 11.79
CA LEU A 35 11.61 7.23 11.88
C LEU A 35 10.19 7.81 11.86
N ARG A 36 9.31 7.32 10.98
CA ARG A 36 7.90 7.73 10.95
C ARG A 36 7.18 7.39 12.25
N ALA A 37 7.42 6.22 12.82
CA ALA A 37 6.84 5.80 14.11
C ALA A 37 7.28 6.71 15.26
N LEU A 38 8.53 7.22 15.20
CA LEU A 38 9.08 8.18 16.17
C LEU A 38 8.61 9.63 15.92
N GLY A 39 7.79 9.87 14.90
CA GLY A 39 7.19 11.17 14.59
C GLY A 39 7.92 11.97 13.53
N ASP A 40 9.04 11.46 12.99
CA ASP A 40 9.79 12.11 11.92
C ASP A 40 9.43 11.50 10.56
N SER A 41 8.49 12.12 9.86
CA SER A 41 8.11 11.72 8.50
C SER A 41 8.83 12.50 7.40
N LYS A 42 9.52 13.60 7.75
CA LYS A 42 10.22 14.47 6.79
C LYS A 42 11.58 13.90 6.38
N THR A 43 12.35 13.44 7.34
CA THR A 43 13.70 12.93 7.08
C THR A 43 13.74 11.74 6.13
N PRO A 44 12.88 10.71 6.26
CA PRO A 44 12.79 9.63 5.26
C PRO A 44 12.46 10.12 3.86
N LEU A 45 11.62 11.17 3.74
CA LEU A 45 11.29 11.78 2.46
C LEU A 45 12.51 12.45 1.83
N TYR A 46 13.29 13.22 2.61
CA TYR A 46 14.53 13.83 2.10
C TYR A 46 15.52 12.78 1.59
N PHE A 47 15.72 11.71 2.33
CA PHE A 47 16.61 10.63 1.90
C PHE A 47 16.06 9.88 0.68
N LEU A 48 14.74 9.76 0.53
CA LEU A 48 14.13 9.21 -0.67
C LEU A 48 14.41 10.10 -1.90
N VAL A 49 14.27 11.42 -1.77
CA VAL A 49 14.58 12.36 -2.85
C VAL A 49 16.06 12.27 -3.24
N ILE A 50 16.96 12.27 -2.26
CA ILE A 50 18.39 12.10 -2.50
C ILE A 50 18.67 10.77 -3.23
N SER A 51 18.05 9.67 -2.77
CA SER A 51 18.18 8.37 -3.41
C SER A 51 17.69 8.37 -4.85
N SER A 52 16.57 9.02 -5.13
CA SER A 52 16.01 9.11 -6.48
C SER A 52 16.91 9.89 -7.43
N LEU A 53 17.47 11.01 -6.97
CA LEU A 53 18.43 11.79 -7.76
C LEU A 53 19.73 11.02 -7.99
N LEU A 54 20.22 10.33 -6.95
CA LEU A 54 21.40 9.47 -7.04
C LEU A 54 21.16 8.29 -7.97
N ASN A 55 19.97 7.70 -7.95
CA ASN A 55 19.61 6.63 -8.88
C ASN A 55 19.70 7.09 -10.35
N ILE A 56 19.11 8.24 -10.68
CA ILE A 56 19.21 8.81 -12.03
C ILE A 56 20.68 9.03 -12.44
N PHE A 57 21.49 9.58 -11.54
CA PHE A 57 22.91 9.78 -11.79
C PHE A 57 23.67 8.46 -12.03
N LEU A 58 23.42 7.47 -11.18
CA LEU A 58 24.04 6.14 -11.31
C LEU A 58 23.56 5.39 -12.53
N ASP A 59 22.29 5.52 -12.93
CA ASP A 59 21.76 4.96 -14.17
C ASP A 59 22.55 5.46 -15.38
N ILE A 60 22.72 6.79 -15.48
CA ILE A 60 23.50 7.40 -16.57
C ILE A 60 24.95 6.90 -16.51
N LEU A 61 25.56 6.87 -15.34
CA LEU A 61 26.95 6.46 -15.12
C LEU A 61 27.18 4.99 -15.51
N PHE A 62 26.29 4.09 -15.12
CA PHE A 62 26.47 2.65 -15.36
C PHE A 62 26.09 2.24 -16.78
N ILE A 63 25.07 2.89 -17.37
CA ILE A 63 24.60 2.53 -18.71
C ILE A 63 25.51 3.14 -19.79
N VAL A 64 25.87 4.44 -19.67
CA VAL A 64 26.56 5.15 -20.76
C VAL A 64 28.08 4.89 -20.74
N PRO A 65 28.86 5.34 -19.73
CA PRO A 65 30.31 5.13 -19.74
C PRO A 65 30.74 3.69 -19.42
N PHE A 66 30.07 3.03 -18.45
CA PHE A 66 30.45 1.66 -18.07
C PHE A 66 29.81 0.59 -18.95
N LYS A 67 28.85 0.94 -19.82
CA LYS A 67 28.18 0.03 -20.75
C LYS A 67 27.60 -1.23 -20.11
N MET A 68 27.15 -1.13 -18.84
CA MET A 68 26.62 -2.26 -18.11
C MET A 68 25.19 -2.65 -18.52
N GLY A 69 24.57 -1.90 -19.44
CA GLY A 69 23.22 -2.19 -19.94
C GLY A 69 22.18 -2.29 -18.83
N VAL A 70 21.30 -3.28 -18.93
CA VAL A 70 20.17 -3.49 -18.02
C VAL A 70 20.63 -3.84 -16.59
N ALA A 71 21.75 -4.57 -16.45
CA ALA A 71 22.35 -4.87 -15.14
C ALA A 71 22.81 -3.59 -14.43
N GLY A 72 23.31 -2.60 -15.18
CA GLY A 72 23.70 -1.30 -14.65
C GLY A 72 22.53 -0.56 -13.98
N ALA A 73 21.35 -0.54 -14.60
CA ALA A 73 20.16 0.04 -14.03
C ALA A 73 19.72 -0.68 -12.72
N ALA A 74 19.85 -2.01 -12.69
CA ALA A 74 19.57 -2.77 -11.46
C ALA A 74 20.55 -2.40 -10.34
N TRP A 75 21.85 -2.31 -10.61
CA TRP A 75 22.87 -1.89 -9.64
C TRP A 75 22.66 -0.45 -9.17
N ALA A 76 22.31 0.48 -10.06
CA ALA A 76 22.00 1.86 -9.70
C ALA A 76 20.83 1.92 -8.67
N THR A 77 19.79 1.14 -8.92
CA THR A 77 18.64 1.02 -8.00
C THR A 77 19.05 0.46 -6.64
N VAL A 78 19.80 -0.64 -6.60
CA VAL A 78 20.23 -1.28 -5.36
C VAL A 78 21.15 -0.36 -4.55
N LEU A 79 22.13 0.28 -5.19
CA LEU A 79 23.08 1.15 -4.52
C LEU A 79 22.43 2.42 -3.98
N SER A 80 21.53 3.05 -4.73
CA SER A 80 20.79 4.22 -4.27
C SER A 80 19.90 3.90 -3.05
N GLN A 81 19.24 2.74 -3.06
CA GLN A 81 18.46 2.24 -1.93
C GLN A 81 19.33 1.93 -0.71
N LEU A 82 20.51 1.32 -0.90
CA LEU A 82 21.45 1.02 0.15
C LEU A 82 21.96 2.32 0.83
N ILE A 83 22.32 3.31 0.03
CA ILE A 83 22.76 4.62 0.56
C ILE A 83 21.64 5.26 1.38
N SER A 84 20.40 5.25 0.89
CA SER A 84 19.27 5.74 1.66
C SER A 84 19.05 4.97 2.96
N ALA A 85 19.19 3.65 2.94
CA ALA A 85 19.07 2.82 4.14
C ALA A 85 20.11 3.20 5.19
N VAL A 86 21.38 3.36 4.76
CA VAL A 86 22.48 3.78 5.63
C VAL A 86 22.24 5.17 6.19
N LEU A 87 21.84 6.14 5.37
CA LEU A 87 21.53 7.49 5.82
C LEU A 87 20.40 7.52 6.84
N CYS A 88 19.30 6.77 6.59
CA CYS A 88 18.20 6.63 7.55
C CYS A 88 18.67 6.00 8.87
N ALA A 89 19.49 4.94 8.81
CA ALA A 89 20.02 4.26 9.98
C ALA A 89 20.90 5.17 10.82
N LEU A 90 21.87 5.84 10.20
CA LEU A 90 22.77 6.77 10.87
C LEU A 90 22.02 7.93 11.51
N TYR A 91 21.04 8.49 10.80
CA TYR A 91 20.21 9.56 11.33
C TYR A 91 19.38 9.09 12.52
N ALA A 92 18.74 7.92 12.43
CA ALA A 92 17.97 7.34 13.51
C ALA A 92 18.80 7.15 14.77
N VAL A 93 19.97 6.51 14.66
CA VAL A 93 20.87 6.25 15.80
C VAL A 93 21.42 7.55 16.40
N LYS A 94 21.68 8.57 15.58
CA LYS A 94 22.21 9.86 16.06
C LYS A 94 21.15 10.67 16.82
N HIS A 95 19.92 10.76 16.30
CA HIS A 95 18.90 11.69 16.82
C HIS A 95 17.89 11.04 17.77
N PHE A 96 17.74 9.71 17.71
CA PHE A 96 16.78 8.97 18.54
C PHE A 96 17.51 7.94 19.42
N PRO A 97 17.83 8.26 20.68
CA PRO A 97 18.57 7.35 21.58
C PRO A 97 17.89 5.97 21.74
N VAL A 98 16.56 5.91 21.59
CA VAL A 98 15.78 4.66 21.67
C VAL A 98 16.13 3.65 20.56
N THR A 99 16.73 4.09 19.47
CA THR A 99 17.14 3.21 18.36
C THR A 99 18.55 2.66 18.52
N ARG A 100 19.28 3.08 19.56
CA ARG A 100 20.64 2.59 19.85
C ARG A 100 20.55 1.21 20.47
N LEU A 101 21.00 0.21 19.73
CA LEU A 101 21.02 -1.18 20.19
C LEU A 101 22.08 -1.35 21.29
N LYS A 102 21.69 -1.92 22.43
CA LYS A 102 22.55 -2.33 23.53
C LYS A 102 22.76 -3.85 23.45
N LYS A 103 23.83 -4.36 24.08
CA LYS A 103 24.11 -5.80 24.12
C LYS A 103 22.94 -6.61 24.70
N GLU A 104 22.17 -6.02 25.61
CA GLU A 104 21.02 -6.63 26.25
C GLU A 104 19.84 -6.81 25.28
N ASP A 105 19.70 -5.93 24.27
CA ASP A 105 18.62 -5.95 23.28
C ASP A 105 18.75 -7.15 22.31
N TRP A 106 19.95 -7.76 22.23
CA TRP A 106 20.18 -8.97 21.45
C TRP A 106 19.65 -10.25 22.12
N LYS A 107 19.27 -10.16 23.40
CA LYS A 107 18.61 -11.27 24.10
C LYS A 107 17.14 -11.32 23.67
N SER A 108 16.91 -12.13 22.69
CA SER A 108 15.59 -12.27 22.09
C SER A 108 14.69 -13.21 22.92
N ASN A 109 13.42 -12.84 23.09
CA ASN A 109 12.41 -13.64 23.76
C ASN A 109 11.42 -14.20 22.72
N ALA A 110 11.12 -15.50 22.79
CA ALA A 110 10.17 -16.19 21.92
C ALA A 110 8.79 -15.51 21.89
N GLU A 111 8.35 -14.94 23.02
CA GLU A 111 7.08 -14.19 23.10
C GLU A 111 7.09 -12.93 22.24
N THR A 112 8.21 -12.21 22.21
CA THR A 112 8.38 -11.02 21.38
C THR A 112 8.36 -11.38 19.89
N HIS A 113 9.05 -12.46 19.50
CA HIS A 113 9.00 -12.97 18.12
C HIS A 113 7.59 -13.39 17.73
N ALA A 114 6.89 -14.13 18.58
CA ALA A 114 5.53 -14.55 18.30
C ALA A 114 4.58 -13.35 18.09
N LYS A 115 4.73 -12.28 18.86
CA LYS A 115 3.95 -11.03 18.68
C LYS A 115 4.23 -10.37 17.32
N HIS A 116 5.50 -10.28 16.91
CA HIS A 116 5.86 -9.72 15.61
C HIS A 116 5.35 -10.58 14.45
N LEU A 117 5.55 -11.91 14.53
CA LEU A 117 5.08 -12.83 13.50
C LEU A 117 3.55 -12.83 13.37
N LYS A 118 2.82 -12.72 14.48
CA LYS A 118 1.35 -12.63 14.46
C LYS A 118 0.83 -11.44 13.66
N ILE A 119 1.61 -10.36 13.59
CA ILE A 119 1.26 -9.17 12.79
C ILE A 119 1.83 -9.29 11.38
N ALA A 120 3.09 -9.70 11.25
CA ALA A 120 3.81 -9.71 9.98
C ALA A 120 3.28 -10.76 9.01
N PHE A 121 2.94 -11.97 9.48
CA PHE A 121 2.44 -13.05 8.63
C PHE A 121 1.15 -12.68 7.87
N PRO A 122 0.07 -12.25 8.55
CA PRO A 122 -1.15 -11.85 7.84
C PRO A 122 -0.91 -10.70 6.86
N MET A 123 -0.05 -9.73 7.21
CA MET A 123 0.27 -8.61 6.30
C MET A 123 1.06 -9.06 5.08
N GLY A 124 2.01 -9.99 5.22
CA GLY A 124 2.75 -10.57 4.09
C GLY A 124 1.85 -11.36 3.16
N PHE A 125 1.00 -12.24 3.70
CA PHE A 125 0.01 -12.99 2.91
C PHE A 125 -1.02 -12.08 2.25
N GLN A 126 -1.41 -10.98 2.89
CA GLN A 126 -2.30 -9.99 2.31
C GLN A 126 -1.76 -9.45 0.98
N MET A 127 -0.46 -9.12 0.91
CA MET A 127 0.18 -8.66 -0.34
C MET A 127 0.13 -9.75 -1.42
N SER A 128 0.42 -10.99 -1.06
CA SER A 128 0.35 -12.12 -2.00
C SER A 128 -1.07 -12.33 -2.55
N VAL A 129 -2.08 -12.27 -1.68
CA VAL A 129 -3.50 -12.39 -2.07
C VAL A 129 -3.91 -11.27 -3.02
N MET A 130 -3.45 -10.03 -2.78
CA MET A 130 -3.71 -8.89 -3.68
C MET A 130 -3.08 -9.11 -5.06
N CYS A 131 -1.83 -9.61 -5.12
CA CYS A 131 -1.17 -9.94 -6.39
C CYS A 131 -1.94 -11.03 -7.15
N ILE A 132 -2.39 -12.09 -6.47
CA ILE A 132 -3.20 -13.15 -7.09
C ILE A 132 -4.50 -12.56 -7.66
N GLY A 133 -5.15 -11.66 -6.93
CA GLY A 133 -6.36 -10.96 -7.40
C GLY A 133 -6.12 -10.15 -8.67
N GLN A 134 -4.97 -9.47 -8.78
CA GLN A 134 -4.60 -8.73 -9.98
C GLN A 134 -4.31 -9.65 -11.16
N LEU A 135 -3.62 -10.79 -10.93
CA LEU A 135 -3.37 -11.81 -11.97
C LEU A 135 -4.67 -12.44 -12.47
N ALA A 136 -5.64 -12.70 -11.58
CA ALA A 136 -6.94 -13.22 -11.97
C ALA A 136 -7.70 -12.23 -12.87
N MET A 137 -7.66 -10.95 -12.55
CA MET A 137 -8.22 -9.89 -13.39
C MET A 137 -7.56 -9.83 -14.76
N GLN A 138 -6.22 -9.82 -14.79
CA GLN A 138 -5.46 -9.81 -16.04
C GLN A 138 -5.79 -11.04 -16.90
N SER A 139 -5.89 -12.21 -16.28
CA SER A 139 -6.29 -13.45 -16.98
C SER A 139 -7.68 -13.37 -17.58
N ALA A 140 -8.63 -12.73 -16.89
CA ALA A 140 -9.99 -12.53 -17.42
C ALA A 140 -10.01 -11.55 -18.60
N VAL A 141 -9.24 -10.44 -18.53
CA VAL A 141 -9.11 -9.48 -19.63
C VAL A 141 -8.44 -10.13 -20.86
N ASN A 142 -7.44 -11.00 -20.65
CA ASN A 142 -6.74 -11.69 -21.73
C ASN A 142 -7.67 -12.56 -22.60
N LYS A 143 -8.81 -13.03 -22.05
CA LYS A 143 -9.80 -13.80 -22.82
C LYS A 143 -10.65 -12.95 -23.77
N ILE A 144 -10.70 -11.62 -23.55
CA ILE A 144 -11.48 -10.70 -24.38
C ILE A 144 -10.77 -10.43 -25.71
N GLY A 145 -9.44 -10.24 -25.67
CA GLY A 145 -8.62 -9.99 -26.86
C GLY A 145 -7.53 -8.96 -26.64
N THR A 146 -6.67 -8.79 -27.65
CA THR A 146 -5.47 -7.93 -27.57
C THR A 146 -5.78 -6.46 -27.34
N ASN A 147 -6.83 -5.94 -27.98
CA ASN A 147 -7.25 -4.55 -27.83
C ASN A 147 -7.76 -4.25 -26.41
N ALA A 148 -8.49 -5.21 -25.81
CA ALA A 148 -8.93 -5.10 -24.41
C ALA A 148 -7.75 -5.13 -23.44
N ILE A 149 -6.72 -5.96 -23.69
CA ILE A 149 -5.49 -6.01 -22.89
C ILE A 149 -4.78 -4.66 -22.93
N ALA A 150 -4.61 -4.09 -24.12
CA ALA A 150 -3.94 -2.80 -24.31
C ALA A 150 -4.72 -1.67 -23.61
N GLY A 151 -6.05 -1.62 -23.78
CA GLY A 151 -6.92 -0.63 -23.14
C GLY A 151 -6.92 -0.75 -21.62
N TYR A 152 -7.04 -1.97 -21.07
CA TYR A 152 -6.95 -2.22 -19.64
C TYR A 152 -5.57 -1.80 -19.08
N THR A 153 -4.49 -2.09 -19.79
CA THR A 153 -3.14 -1.75 -19.36
C THR A 153 -2.93 -0.24 -19.32
N ALA A 154 -3.40 0.50 -20.33
CA ALA A 154 -3.33 1.95 -20.37
C ALA A 154 -4.14 2.57 -19.22
N ALA A 155 -5.40 2.12 -19.03
CA ALA A 155 -6.26 2.61 -17.97
C ALA A 155 -5.73 2.27 -16.57
N SER A 156 -5.16 1.09 -16.36
CA SER A 156 -4.57 0.66 -15.08
C SER A 156 -3.40 1.54 -14.67
N LYS A 157 -2.60 2.05 -15.61
CA LYS A 157 -1.52 3.00 -15.32
C LYS A 157 -2.07 4.33 -14.78
N ILE A 158 -3.19 4.79 -15.32
CA ILE A 158 -3.88 5.98 -14.84
C ILE A 158 -4.48 5.74 -13.45
N ASP A 159 -5.13 4.58 -13.24
CA ASP A 159 -5.72 4.19 -11.96
C ASP A 159 -4.67 4.07 -10.84
N GLN A 160 -3.45 3.63 -11.15
CA GLN A 160 -2.35 3.57 -10.19
C GLN A 160 -2.03 4.89 -9.52
N MET A 161 -2.27 6.03 -10.18
CA MET A 161 -2.11 7.36 -9.55
C MET A 161 -3.07 7.53 -8.36
N SER A 162 -4.32 7.10 -8.50
CA SER A 162 -5.31 7.13 -7.41
C SER A 162 -4.95 6.15 -6.29
N ILE A 163 -4.45 4.98 -6.63
CA ILE A 163 -3.97 3.99 -5.65
C ILE A 163 -2.81 4.56 -4.83
N LEU A 164 -1.85 5.25 -5.45
CA LEU A 164 -0.72 5.89 -4.74
C LEU A 164 -1.19 6.96 -3.75
N VAL A 165 -2.16 7.80 -4.15
CA VAL A 165 -2.74 8.82 -3.26
C VAL A 165 -3.42 8.15 -2.06
N ASN A 166 -4.20 7.09 -2.28
CA ASN A 166 -4.87 6.36 -1.19
C ASN A 166 -3.88 5.63 -0.28
N ASN A 167 -2.78 5.10 -0.82
CA ASN A 167 -1.69 4.53 -0.02
C ASN A 167 -1.04 5.59 0.88
N ALA A 168 -0.86 6.82 0.40
CA ALA A 168 -0.35 7.91 1.22
C ALA A 168 -1.29 8.26 2.39
N PHE A 169 -2.61 8.30 2.17
CA PHE A 169 -3.60 8.44 3.23
C PHE A 169 -3.55 7.26 4.21
N GLY A 170 -3.40 6.04 3.71
CA GLY A 170 -3.25 4.82 4.52
C GLY A 170 -2.03 4.90 5.45
N ILE A 171 -0.86 5.30 4.94
CA ILE A 171 0.36 5.47 5.73
C ILE A 171 0.19 6.59 6.77
N THR A 172 -0.40 7.71 6.37
CA THR A 172 -0.62 8.87 7.26
C THR A 172 -1.50 8.49 8.43
N ILE A 173 -2.66 7.89 8.15
CA ILE A 173 -3.60 7.50 9.21
C ILE A 173 -3.05 6.38 10.08
N SER A 174 -2.26 5.46 9.51
CA SER A 174 -1.59 4.39 10.24
C SER A 174 -0.69 4.95 11.34
N ASN A 175 0.21 5.87 11.00
CA ASN A 175 1.10 6.49 11.98
C ASN A 175 0.34 7.27 13.05
N TYR A 176 -0.67 8.05 12.64
CA TYR A 176 -1.49 8.82 13.57
C TYR A 176 -2.26 7.92 14.55
N VAL A 177 -2.91 6.88 14.04
CA VAL A 177 -3.68 5.93 14.86
C VAL A 177 -2.75 5.17 15.79
N ALA A 178 -1.62 4.64 15.31
CA ALA A 178 -0.68 3.89 16.12
C ALA A 178 -0.15 4.70 17.32
N GLN A 179 0.28 5.95 17.09
CA GLN A 179 0.76 6.84 18.15
C GLN A 179 -0.34 7.15 19.19
N ASN A 180 -1.54 7.51 18.72
CA ASN A 180 -2.65 7.82 19.62
C ASN A 180 -3.21 6.58 20.34
N TYR A 181 -3.13 5.41 19.72
CA TYR A 181 -3.48 4.14 20.32
C TYR A 181 -2.52 3.77 21.44
N GLY A 182 -1.21 3.86 21.21
CA GLY A 182 -0.17 3.67 22.23
C GLY A 182 -0.30 4.63 23.40
N ALA A 183 -0.70 5.88 23.14
CA ALA A 183 -0.99 6.89 24.17
C ALA A 183 -2.37 6.73 24.83
N GLY A 184 -3.22 5.80 24.37
CA GLY A 184 -4.58 5.60 24.89
C GLY A 184 -5.55 6.75 24.55
N LEU A 185 -5.27 7.57 23.53
CA LEU A 185 -6.04 8.78 23.19
C LEU A 185 -7.15 8.48 22.17
N ILE A 186 -8.13 7.66 22.53
CA ILE A 186 -9.17 7.14 21.64
C ILE A 186 -10.02 8.24 21.00
N GLY A 187 -10.29 9.33 21.73
CA GLY A 187 -11.01 10.49 21.19
C GLY A 187 -10.28 11.14 20.02
N ARG A 188 -8.92 11.17 20.05
CA ARG A 188 -8.10 11.64 18.93
C ARG A 188 -8.17 10.69 17.76
N ILE A 189 -8.15 9.37 17.98
CA ILE A 189 -8.28 8.37 16.91
C ILE A 189 -9.58 8.61 16.13
N LYS A 190 -10.72 8.71 16.83
CA LYS A 190 -12.02 8.97 16.18
C LYS A 190 -12.03 10.25 15.34
N LYS A 191 -11.52 11.35 15.90
CA LYS A 191 -11.44 12.64 15.18
C LYS A 191 -10.48 12.56 14.00
N GLY A 192 -9.30 11.97 14.16
CA GLY A 192 -8.30 11.85 13.12
C GLY A 192 -8.77 11.00 11.95
N VAL A 193 -9.37 9.83 12.22
CA VAL A 193 -9.95 8.98 11.17
C VAL A 193 -11.06 9.71 10.42
N LYS A 194 -11.98 10.41 11.14
CA LYS A 194 -13.02 11.22 10.49
C LYS A 194 -12.44 12.33 9.60
N SER A 195 -11.45 13.05 10.09
CA SER A 195 -10.79 14.12 9.30
C SER A 195 -10.07 13.56 8.09
N CYS A 196 -9.36 12.42 8.26
CA CYS A 196 -8.67 11.75 7.16
C CYS A 196 -9.66 11.24 6.09
N LEU A 197 -10.83 10.73 6.51
CA LEU A 197 -11.89 10.33 5.58
C LEU A 197 -12.43 11.54 4.79
N MET A 198 -12.67 12.67 5.43
CA MET A 198 -13.16 13.88 4.73
C MET A 198 -12.13 14.39 3.71
N ILE A 199 -10.85 14.51 4.11
CA ILE A 199 -9.78 14.96 3.21
C ILE A 199 -9.55 13.94 2.10
N GLY A 200 -9.52 12.64 2.43
CA GLY A 200 -9.35 11.57 1.47
C GLY A 200 -10.49 11.51 0.45
N HIS A 201 -11.74 11.73 0.88
CA HIS A 201 -12.89 11.79 -0.03
C HIS A 201 -12.82 13.02 -0.95
N ALA A 202 -12.46 14.19 -0.43
CA ALA A 202 -12.25 15.37 -1.25
C ALA A 202 -11.13 15.14 -2.28
N GLY A 203 -10.01 14.52 -1.87
CA GLY A 203 -8.92 14.14 -2.76
C GLY A 203 -9.33 13.12 -3.82
N ASN A 204 -10.07 12.08 -3.45
CA ASN A 204 -10.57 11.08 -4.40
C ASN A 204 -11.58 11.64 -5.39
N LEU A 205 -12.47 12.54 -4.92
CA LEU A 205 -13.41 13.22 -5.79
C LEU A 205 -12.67 14.12 -6.80
N PHE A 206 -11.70 14.89 -6.33
CA PHE A 206 -10.86 15.74 -7.20
C PHE A 206 -10.11 14.88 -8.24
N MET A 207 -9.45 13.81 -7.81
CA MET A 207 -8.74 12.90 -8.73
C MET A 207 -9.69 12.24 -9.73
N GLY A 208 -10.87 11.82 -9.28
CA GLY A 208 -11.88 11.23 -10.16
C GLY A 208 -12.36 12.21 -11.23
N ILE A 209 -12.69 13.45 -10.85
CA ILE A 209 -13.07 14.50 -11.78
C ILE A 209 -11.92 14.80 -12.76
N LEU A 210 -10.69 14.93 -12.24
CA LEU A 210 -9.51 15.20 -13.06
C LEU A 210 -9.30 14.11 -14.10
N ILE A 211 -9.33 12.82 -13.69
CA ILE A 211 -9.14 11.67 -14.59
C ILE A 211 -10.23 11.66 -15.66
N LEU A 212 -11.51 11.80 -15.30
CA LEU A 212 -12.60 11.76 -16.27
C LEU A 212 -12.58 12.98 -17.21
N ALA A 213 -12.17 14.15 -16.73
CA ALA A 213 -12.05 15.35 -17.56
C ALA A 213 -10.87 15.28 -18.54
N THR A 214 -9.76 14.64 -18.13
CA THR A 214 -8.52 14.57 -18.92
C THR A 214 -8.35 13.25 -19.67
N GLN A 215 -9.23 12.26 -19.51
CA GLN A 215 -9.09 10.93 -20.06
C GLN A 215 -8.82 10.90 -21.57
N SER A 216 -9.49 11.77 -22.34
CA SER A 216 -9.31 11.85 -23.80
C SER A 216 -7.90 12.28 -24.21
N PHE A 217 -7.20 12.99 -23.32
CA PHE A 217 -5.83 13.43 -23.54
C PHE A 217 -4.81 12.46 -22.95
N VAL A 218 -5.12 11.90 -21.77
CA VAL A 218 -4.16 11.08 -21.01
C VAL A 218 -4.12 9.63 -21.50
N ILE A 219 -5.25 9.03 -21.91
CA ILE A 219 -5.29 7.65 -22.42
C ILE A 219 -4.32 7.46 -23.60
N PRO A 220 -4.32 8.32 -24.65
CA PRO A 220 -3.43 8.16 -25.79
C PRO A 220 -1.93 8.17 -25.43
N ILE A 221 -1.52 8.84 -24.34
CA ILE A 221 -0.12 8.87 -23.90
C ILE A 221 0.38 7.46 -23.51
N PHE A 222 -0.51 6.60 -23.04
CA PHE A 222 -0.19 5.22 -22.63
C PHE A 222 -0.52 4.18 -23.71
N MET A 223 -0.94 4.59 -24.89
CA MET A 223 -1.18 3.74 -26.05
C MET A 223 0.07 3.73 -26.95
N ASN A 224 0.49 2.55 -27.41
CA ASN A 224 1.61 2.44 -28.33
C ASN A 224 1.22 2.92 -29.75
N GLU A 225 -0.04 2.68 -30.12
CA GLU A 225 -0.59 3.09 -31.43
C GLU A 225 -1.99 3.66 -31.22
N PRO A 226 -2.39 4.72 -31.98
CA PRO A 226 -3.73 5.26 -31.96
C PRO A 226 -4.73 4.21 -32.48
N ASN A 227 -5.59 3.70 -31.59
CA ASN A 227 -6.63 2.73 -31.93
C ASN A 227 -7.88 3.06 -31.15
N GLU A 228 -8.97 3.31 -31.86
CA GLU A 228 -10.24 3.72 -31.27
C GLU A 228 -10.84 2.65 -30.34
N GLU A 229 -10.69 1.39 -30.70
CA GLU A 229 -11.18 0.27 -29.90
C GLU A 229 -10.42 0.16 -28.56
N ILE A 230 -9.09 0.33 -28.57
CA ILE A 230 -8.25 0.35 -27.36
C ILE A 230 -8.66 1.52 -26.47
N PHE A 231 -8.90 2.70 -27.08
CA PHE A 231 -9.36 3.88 -26.36
C PHE A 231 -10.72 3.65 -25.67
N LEU A 232 -11.67 3.00 -26.34
CA LEU A 232 -12.98 2.68 -25.79
C LEU A 232 -12.87 1.71 -24.59
N TYR A 233 -12.03 0.66 -24.68
CA TYR A 233 -11.79 -0.22 -23.55
C TYR A 233 -11.19 0.51 -22.34
N ALA A 234 -10.21 1.40 -22.56
CA ALA A 234 -9.63 2.19 -21.50
C ALA A 234 -10.64 3.14 -20.86
N LYS A 235 -11.44 3.80 -21.68
CA LYS A 235 -12.51 4.70 -21.26
C LYS A 235 -13.56 3.94 -20.44
N ASP A 236 -14.02 2.80 -20.91
CA ASP A 236 -15.01 1.96 -20.22
C ASP A 236 -14.51 1.54 -18.82
N TYR A 237 -13.23 1.17 -18.70
CA TYR A 237 -12.61 0.86 -17.41
C TYR A 237 -12.68 2.05 -16.46
N LEU A 238 -12.24 3.23 -16.89
CA LEU A 238 -12.22 4.44 -16.06
C LEU A 238 -13.63 4.87 -15.64
N TRP A 239 -14.60 4.82 -16.54
CA TRP A 239 -15.99 5.15 -16.22
C TRP A 239 -16.62 4.19 -15.21
N VAL A 240 -16.19 2.92 -15.18
CA VAL A 240 -16.67 1.96 -14.19
C VAL A 240 -15.97 2.17 -12.84
N ILE A 241 -14.66 2.45 -12.80
CA ILE A 241 -13.90 2.44 -11.55
C ILE A 241 -13.93 3.78 -10.83
N VAL A 242 -13.79 4.89 -11.54
CA VAL A 242 -13.65 6.23 -10.95
C VAL A 242 -14.79 6.61 -10.01
N PRO A 243 -16.08 6.34 -10.30
CA PRO A 243 -17.16 6.62 -9.35
C PRO A 243 -17.01 5.94 -7.98
N PHE A 244 -16.26 4.84 -7.93
CA PHE A 244 -16.03 4.06 -6.71
C PHE A 244 -14.74 4.42 -5.96
N TYR A 245 -14.00 5.44 -6.37
CA TYR A 245 -12.79 5.89 -5.66
C TYR A 245 -13.07 6.31 -4.21
N LEU A 246 -14.29 6.74 -3.91
CA LEU A 246 -14.70 6.99 -2.52
C LEU A 246 -14.62 5.73 -1.66
N LEU A 247 -14.99 4.55 -2.23
CA LEU A 247 -14.86 3.27 -1.54
C LEU A 247 -13.41 2.86 -1.35
N LEU A 248 -12.54 3.14 -2.35
CA LEU A 248 -11.10 2.91 -2.24
C LEU A 248 -10.50 3.72 -1.09
N GLY A 249 -10.91 4.98 -0.92
CA GLY A 249 -10.51 5.82 0.21
C GLY A 249 -10.95 5.27 1.55
N LEU A 250 -12.21 4.85 1.67
CA LEU A 250 -12.73 4.17 2.86
C LEU A 250 -11.90 2.92 3.18
N LEU A 251 -11.65 2.09 2.17
CA LEU A 251 -10.91 0.84 2.29
C LEU A 251 -9.49 1.08 2.85
N ALA A 252 -8.73 2.01 2.24
CA ALA A 252 -7.37 2.33 2.65
C ALA A 252 -7.32 2.82 4.10
N ILE A 253 -8.22 3.75 4.48
CA ILE A 253 -8.22 4.38 5.80
C ILE A 253 -8.66 3.41 6.88
N TYR A 254 -9.76 2.67 6.71
CA TYR A 254 -10.22 1.71 7.73
C TYR A 254 -9.27 0.53 7.89
N ARG A 255 -8.75 -0.01 6.77
CA ARG A 255 -7.74 -1.09 6.78
C ARG A 255 -6.51 -0.69 7.59
N SER A 256 -5.91 0.45 7.25
CA SER A 256 -4.71 0.95 7.93
C SER A 256 -4.96 1.29 9.39
N SER A 257 -6.16 1.83 9.73
CA SER A 257 -6.53 2.13 11.11
C SER A 257 -6.64 0.86 11.97
N ILE A 258 -7.27 -0.20 11.44
CA ILE A 258 -7.42 -1.48 12.16
C ILE A 258 -6.04 -2.13 12.36
N GLN A 259 -5.21 -2.18 11.32
CA GLN A 259 -3.84 -2.70 11.42
C GLN A 259 -3.00 -1.96 12.47
N SER A 260 -3.14 -0.64 12.52
CA SER A 260 -2.41 0.22 13.48
C SER A 260 -2.87 0.04 14.93
N MET A 261 -4.05 -0.53 15.16
CA MET A 261 -4.52 -0.93 16.49
C MET A 261 -4.10 -2.36 16.87
N GLY A 262 -3.28 -3.03 16.03
CA GLY A 262 -2.71 -4.35 16.28
C GLY A 262 -3.54 -5.52 15.74
N ASP A 263 -4.63 -5.28 15.02
CA ASP A 263 -5.39 -6.33 14.34
C ASP A 263 -4.98 -6.40 12.86
N SER A 264 -4.16 -7.37 12.50
CA SER A 264 -3.74 -7.67 11.14
C SER A 264 -4.55 -8.79 10.48
N VAL A 265 -5.30 -9.56 11.28
CA VAL A 265 -6.09 -10.68 10.80
C VAL A 265 -7.35 -10.21 10.07
N THR A 266 -8.07 -9.24 10.62
CA THR A 266 -9.28 -8.69 9.98
C THR A 266 -8.99 -8.10 8.59
N PRO A 267 -7.96 -7.25 8.38
CA PRO A 267 -7.58 -6.78 7.06
C PRO A 267 -7.17 -7.91 6.09
N PHE A 268 -6.52 -8.96 6.59
CA PHE A 268 -6.20 -10.13 5.79
C PHE A 268 -7.47 -10.88 5.32
N LEU A 269 -8.41 -11.12 6.22
CA LEU A 269 -9.71 -11.73 5.86
C LEU A 269 -10.48 -10.87 4.85
N ALA A 270 -10.47 -9.55 5.02
CA ALA A 270 -11.06 -8.64 4.04
C ALA A 270 -10.42 -8.79 2.66
N CYS A 271 -9.08 -8.97 2.59
CA CYS A 271 -8.37 -9.23 1.34
C CYS A 271 -8.77 -10.57 0.67
N ILE A 272 -9.00 -11.61 1.48
CA ILE A 272 -9.52 -12.89 0.97
C ILE A 272 -10.89 -12.69 0.33
N ILE A 273 -11.76 -11.90 0.95
CA ILE A 273 -13.08 -11.59 0.37
C ILE A 273 -12.95 -10.76 -0.90
N GLU A 274 -12.02 -9.80 -0.95
CA GLU A 274 -11.71 -9.08 -2.20
C GLU A 274 -11.31 -10.06 -3.31
N LEU A 275 -10.44 -11.03 -3.02
CA LEU A 275 -10.01 -12.03 -4.00
C LEU A 275 -11.18 -12.85 -4.52
N PHE A 276 -12.01 -13.41 -3.62
CA PHE A 276 -13.17 -14.19 -4.02
C PHE A 276 -14.18 -13.35 -4.81
N SER A 277 -14.44 -12.12 -4.37
CA SER A 277 -15.34 -11.20 -5.09
C SER A 277 -14.82 -10.89 -6.49
N ARG A 278 -13.51 -10.66 -6.66
CA ARG A 278 -12.90 -10.43 -7.97
C ARG A 278 -13.04 -11.65 -8.88
N ILE A 279 -12.72 -12.83 -8.38
CA ILE A 279 -12.82 -14.07 -9.17
C ILE A 279 -14.28 -14.33 -9.54
N PHE A 280 -15.20 -14.21 -8.58
CA PHE A 280 -16.63 -14.40 -8.82
C PHE A 280 -17.16 -13.44 -9.88
N CYS A 281 -16.91 -12.14 -9.73
CA CYS A 281 -17.37 -11.14 -10.69
C CYS A 281 -16.69 -11.32 -12.07
N ALA A 282 -15.39 -11.63 -12.10
CA ALA A 282 -14.67 -11.85 -13.35
C ALA A 282 -15.21 -13.07 -14.12
N LEU A 283 -15.68 -14.11 -13.41
CA LEU A 283 -16.24 -15.32 -14.05
C LEU A 283 -17.72 -15.14 -14.41
N TYR A 284 -18.54 -14.61 -13.52
CA TYR A 284 -19.99 -14.58 -13.71
C TYR A 284 -20.47 -13.27 -14.36
N LEU A 285 -20.01 -12.09 -13.89
CA LEU A 285 -20.44 -10.83 -14.51
C LEU A 285 -19.91 -10.67 -15.93
N SER A 286 -18.75 -11.23 -16.24
CA SER A 286 -18.22 -11.20 -17.61
C SER A 286 -19.12 -11.91 -18.62
N LEU A 287 -19.88 -12.94 -18.19
CA LEU A 287 -20.81 -13.66 -19.07
C LEU A 287 -21.98 -12.77 -19.53
N TYR A 288 -22.41 -11.84 -18.68
CA TYR A 288 -23.57 -10.97 -18.96
C TYR A 288 -23.18 -9.60 -19.52
N PHE A 289 -22.07 -9.04 -19.06
CA PHE A 289 -21.64 -7.67 -19.36
C PHE A 289 -20.29 -7.60 -20.08
N GLY A 290 -19.71 -8.74 -20.48
CA GLY A 290 -18.43 -8.79 -21.18
C GLY A 290 -17.32 -8.08 -20.40
N TYR A 291 -16.58 -7.20 -21.09
CA TYR A 291 -15.45 -6.45 -20.50
C TYR A 291 -15.87 -5.58 -19.29
N LYS A 292 -17.02 -4.90 -19.37
CA LYS A 292 -17.52 -4.08 -18.26
C LYS A 292 -17.78 -4.91 -17.00
N GLY A 293 -18.27 -6.16 -17.18
CA GLY A 293 -18.45 -7.11 -16.07
C GLY A 293 -17.14 -7.41 -15.35
N ILE A 294 -16.02 -7.54 -16.09
CA ILE A 294 -14.69 -7.71 -15.50
C ILE A 294 -14.30 -6.44 -14.73
N CYS A 295 -14.51 -5.25 -15.29
CA CYS A 295 -14.18 -3.98 -14.64
C CYS A 295 -14.92 -3.78 -13.30
N PHE A 296 -16.18 -4.19 -13.20
CA PHE A 296 -16.97 -4.14 -11.96
C PHE A 296 -16.44 -5.04 -10.84
N SER A 297 -15.59 -6.02 -11.15
CA SER A 297 -15.03 -6.91 -10.13
C SER A 297 -14.24 -6.17 -9.06
N THR A 298 -13.56 -5.09 -9.39
CA THR A 298 -12.78 -4.29 -8.43
C THR A 298 -13.68 -3.48 -7.47
N PRO A 299 -14.69 -2.71 -7.91
CA PRO A 299 -15.64 -2.07 -7.01
C PRO A 299 -16.38 -3.06 -6.09
N PHE A 300 -16.84 -4.20 -6.61
CA PHE A 300 -17.50 -5.21 -5.78
C PHE A 300 -16.57 -5.80 -4.72
N ALA A 301 -15.30 -6.01 -5.05
CA ALA A 301 -14.29 -6.44 -4.08
C ALA A 301 -14.13 -5.42 -2.94
N TRP A 302 -14.08 -4.12 -3.25
CA TRP A 302 -14.00 -3.05 -2.25
C TRP A 302 -15.24 -3.02 -1.35
N ILE A 303 -16.44 -3.19 -1.91
CA ILE A 303 -17.68 -3.28 -1.13
C ILE A 303 -17.61 -4.48 -0.17
N GLY A 304 -17.26 -5.67 -0.66
CA GLY A 304 -17.14 -6.87 0.16
C GLY A 304 -16.17 -6.71 1.33
N ALA A 305 -15.01 -6.11 1.09
CA ALA A 305 -14.05 -5.82 2.15
C ALA A 305 -14.57 -4.80 3.16
N LEU A 306 -15.23 -3.73 2.71
CA LEU A 306 -15.78 -2.68 3.59
C LEU A 306 -16.90 -3.21 4.48
N CYS A 307 -17.70 -4.18 4.02
CA CYS A 307 -18.72 -4.84 4.85
C CYS A 307 -18.13 -5.49 6.12
N ILE A 308 -16.86 -5.86 6.10
CA ILE A 308 -16.15 -6.39 7.28
C ILE A 308 -15.39 -5.28 8.01
N LEU A 309 -14.61 -4.47 7.30
CA LEU A 309 -13.70 -3.50 7.92
C LEU A 309 -14.45 -2.43 8.72
N ILE A 310 -15.56 -1.90 8.19
CA ILE A 310 -16.31 -0.85 8.87
C ILE A 310 -16.89 -1.33 10.22
N PRO A 311 -17.66 -2.45 10.28
CA PRO A 311 -18.18 -2.94 11.55
C PRO A 311 -17.09 -3.29 12.56
N VAL A 312 -15.97 -3.91 12.11
CA VAL A 312 -14.87 -4.27 13.00
C VAL A 312 -14.18 -3.02 13.55
N TYR A 313 -13.96 -1.99 12.74
CA TYR A 313 -13.41 -0.73 13.23
C TYR A 313 -14.25 -0.14 14.36
N TYR A 314 -15.56 -0.02 14.18
CA TYR A 314 -16.45 0.55 15.20
C TYR A 314 -16.54 -0.33 16.46
N ARG A 315 -16.57 -1.67 16.30
CA ARG A 315 -16.53 -2.62 17.43
C ARG A 315 -15.23 -2.47 18.23
N THR A 316 -14.09 -2.41 17.56
CA THR A 316 -12.76 -2.25 18.18
C THR A 316 -12.68 -0.93 18.96
N ILE A 317 -13.08 0.17 18.34
CA ILE A 317 -13.12 1.49 19.01
C ILE A 317 -14.04 1.49 20.21
N ARG A 318 -15.21 0.85 20.13
CA ARG A 318 -16.15 0.74 21.25
C ARG A 318 -15.57 -0.08 22.39
N LYS A 319 -14.97 -1.24 22.09
CA LYS A 319 -14.33 -2.13 23.07
C LYS A 319 -13.24 -1.39 23.85
N ILE A 320 -12.31 -0.73 23.17
CA ILE A 320 -11.21 0.00 23.78
C ILE A 320 -11.73 1.19 24.62
N SER A 321 -12.80 1.86 24.17
CA SER A 321 -13.44 2.95 24.93
C SER A 321 -14.02 2.45 26.26
N LEU A 322 -14.68 1.29 26.25
CA LEU A 322 -15.27 0.68 27.46
C LEU A 322 -14.19 0.21 28.44
N GLU A 323 -13.13 -0.44 27.96
CA GLU A 323 -12.01 -0.88 28.79
C GLU A 323 -11.33 0.31 29.50
N LYS A 324 -11.20 1.44 28.83
CA LYS A 324 -10.63 2.65 29.43
C LYS A 324 -11.55 3.26 30.49
N MET A 325 -12.85 3.30 30.26
CA MET A 325 -13.83 3.77 31.27
C MET A 325 -13.80 2.89 32.52
N SER A 326 -13.76 1.58 32.38
CA SER A 326 -13.65 0.62 33.47
C SER A 326 -12.37 0.84 34.30
N LYS A 327 -11.21 0.97 33.67
CA LYS A 327 -9.94 1.25 34.36
C LYS A 327 -9.92 2.62 35.05
N GLY A 328 -10.54 3.63 34.45
CA GLY A 328 -10.68 4.97 35.04
C GLY A 328 -11.56 4.96 36.33
N ASN A 329 -12.65 4.22 36.29
CA ASN A 329 -13.52 4.05 37.46
C ASN A 329 -12.82 3.32 38.63
N TYR A 330 -12.03 2.26 38.30
CA TYR A 330 -11.26 1.51 39.29
C TYR A 330 -10.17 2.39 39.96
N SER A 331 -9.51 3.25 39.23
CA SER A 331 -8.48 4.14 39.76
C SER A 331 -9.07 5.22 40.65
N ASN A 332 -10.25 5.76 40.31
CA ASN A 332 -10.98 6.74 41.09
C ASN A 332 -11.55 6.12 42.39
N LEU A 333 -12.01 4.87 42.34
CA LEU A 333 -12.47 4.13 43.52
C LEU A 333 -11.31 3.85 44.50
N LYS A 334 -10.14 3.39 43.99
CA LYS A 334 -8.94 3.21 44.82
C LYS A 334 -8.44 4.52 45.45
N ARG A 335 -8.56 5.66 44.76
CA ARG A 335 -8.22 6.97 45.31
C ARG A 335 -9.18 7.39 46.40
N LYS A 336 -10.47 7.09 46.26
CA LYS A 336 -11.49 7.39 47.33
C LYS A 336 -11.27 6.53 48.56
N ILE A 337 -10.96 5.23 48.40
CA ILE A 337 -10.71 4.30 49.53
C ILE A 337 -9.39 4.64 50.26
N ARG A 338 -8.38 5.22 49.61
CA ARG A 338 -7.14 5.67 50.25
C ARG A 338 -7.27 7.02 50.99
N LYS A 339 -8.38 7.72 50.84
CA LYS A 339 -8.64 9.02 51.49
C LYS A 339 -9.61 8.89 52.71
N VAL A 340 -10.11 7.69 52.95
CA VAL A 340 -10.82 7.29 54.17
C VAL A 340 -9.86 6.43 55.00
#